data_e507a8206c13e54276d7cb2a30b2261c
#
_entry.id   e507a8206c13e54276d7cb2a30b2261c
#
_cell.length_a   1.000
_cell.length_b   1.000
_cell.length_c   1.000
_cell.angle_alpha   90.00
_cell.angle_beta   90.00
_cell.angle_gamma   90.00
#
_symmetry.space_group_name_H-M   'P 1'
#
loop_
_entity.id
_entity.type
_entity.pdbx_description
1 polymer ?
#
loop_
_entity_poly.entity_id
_entity_poly.type
_entity_poly.pdbx_seq_one_letter_code
_entity_poly.pdbx_strand_id
1 'polypeptide(L)'
;MNIAEKYALGCGLKIAKPFIDLAYLPICEDNIITIDTRCRYNDGTYDYFSDVVSLIAPFLKEKNIEIYQIASDENVKLAAKRCFIKINKKQEAYIISKSKLLIANQNYSLYLASALGIPSIGLYSLFESDTIKPIWNQHLQINIDSERYGNLPSYGQLNESPKTVNSISPYLVAKKILDALNIKNDLDRFELVHLGKEFNRKVVEIVPNYTTEEKFLQDQFVNPRLDYIESMSTDALKFWIKNRKVNIITDKDINLSLLAPYKQNVKNITIMISDRISENFLKNCKYLGFSIKIYCNQIDKINEFRFKFLDWDIFEDKASTLPDDVKSKINETTKFTSSKILFSSGKLFSSKASFLRNSPLDKLGEHVILSKEFEEEQDYFKIYNEREQESTSSTSVA
;
A
#
# COMPACT_ATOMS: atom_id res chain seq x y z
N MET A 1 20.53 27.31 -1.25
CA MET A 1 19.90 28.27 -0.30
C MET A 1 18.43 27.99 -0.22
N ASN A 2 17.93 27.84 0.99
CA ASN A 2 16.51 27.53 1.25
C ASN A 2 15.59 28.67 0.78
N ILE A 3 14.39 28.31 0.27
CA ILE A 3 13.45 29.30 -0.29
C ILE A 3 12.96 30.31 0.76
N ALA A 4 12.78 29.86 2.01
CA ALA A 4 12.38 30.74 3.10
C ALA A 4 13.45 31.76 3.45
N GLU A 5 14.72 31.36 3.43
CA GLU A 5 15.86 32.25 3.64
C GLU A 5 16.00 33.26 2.50
N LYS A 6 15.84 32.80 1.24
CA LYS A 6 15.83 33.70 0.08
C LYS A 6 14.75 34.76 0.17
N TYR A 7 13.53 34.34 0.57
CA TYR A 7 12.41 35.26 0.73
C TYR A 7 12.69 36.29 1.83
N ALA A 8 13.15 35.83 3.00
CA ALA A 8 13.48 36.72 4.11
C ALA A 8 14.59 37.73 3.76
N LEU A 9 15.64 37.25 3.08
CA LEU A 9 16.72 38.11 2.62
C LEU A 9 16.21 39.18 1.63
N GLY A 10 15.34 38.79 0.70
CA GLY A 10 14.68 39.72 -0.22
C GLY A 10 13.81 40.77 0.47
N CYS A 11 13.25 40.45 1.64
CA CYS A 11 12.49 41.37 2.48
C CYS A 11 13.36 42.14 3.50
N GLY A 12 14.67 41.92 3.54
CA GLY A 12 15.58 42.52 4.53
C GLY A 12 15.36 42.00 5.95
N LEU A 13 14.79 40.80 6.10
CA LEU A 13 14.41 40.22 7.41
C LEU A 13 15.31 39.05 7.77
N LYS A 14 15.47 38.80 9.07
CA LYS A 14 16.00 37.51 9.58
C LYS A 14 14.83 36.64 10.03
N ILE A 15 14.88 35.37 9.66
CA ILE A 15 13.89 34.39 10.12
C ILE A 15 14.24 33.95 11.53
N ALA A 16 13.41 34.31 12.49
CA ALA A 16 13.47 33.79 13.85
C ALA A 16 12.65 32.49 13.97
N LYS A 17 12.90 31.72 15.04
CA LYS A 17 12.07 30.56 15.40
C LYS A 17 10.64 31.05 15.70
N PRO A 18 9.61 30.50 15.04
CA PRO A 18 8.23 30.92 15.26
C PRO A 18 7.72 30.41 16.60
N PHE A 19 6.85 31.18 17.21
CA PHE A 19 6.00 30.72 18.29
C PHE A 19 4.85 29.88 17.72
N ILE A 20 4.63 28.70 18.30
CA ILE A 20 3.55 27.78 17.88
C ILE A 20 2.52 27.73 19.02
N ASP A 21 1.32 28.19 18.72
CA ASP A 21 0.18 28.08 19.61
C ASP A 21 -0.42 26.67 19.55
N LEU A 22 -0.60 26.05 20.71
CA LEU A 22 -1.06 24.66 20.84
C LEU A 22 -2.51 24.64 21.36
N ALA A 23 -3.39 23.87 20.71
CA ALA A 23 -4.70 23.56 21.26
C ALA A 23 -4.70 22.16 21.84
N TYR A 24 -5.11 22.03 23.09
CA TYR A 24 -5.19 20.75 23.78
C TYR A 24 -6.03 19.74 23.02
N LEU A 25 -5.52 18.51 22.96
CA LEU A 25 -6.21 17.33 22.46
C LEU A 25 -6.00 16.20 23.48
N PRO A 26 -7.05 15.44 23.88
CA PRO A 26 -6.90 14.38 24.87
C PRO A 26 -6.09 13.20 24.28
N ILE A 27 -4.80 13.22 24.55
CA ILE A 27 -3.83 12.16 24.27
C ILE A 27 -3.40 11.60 25.61
N CYS A 28 -3.60 10.29 25.79
CA CYS A 28 -3.29 9.61 27.04
C CYS A 28 -1.91 8.95 27.02
N GLU A 29 -1.33 8.77 25.83
CA GLU A 29 -0.05 8.09 25.64
C GLU A 29 1.10 9.10 25.59
N ASP A 30 2.14 8.83 26.39
CA ASP A 30 3.36 9.67 26.44
C ASP A 30 4.48 9.15 25.53
N ASN A 31 4.31 7.94 24.95
CA ASN A 31 5.32 7.27 24.16
C ASN A 31 4.82 7.01 22.75
N ILE A 32 4.79 8.06 21.94
CA ILE A 32 4.23 8.00 20.59
C ILE A 32 5.21 8.46 19.53
N ILE A 33 5.04 7.94 18.33
CA ILE A 33 5.54 8.53 17.09
C ILE A 33 4.36 8.92 16.22
N THR A 34 4.52 9.97 15.42
CA THR A 34 3.47 10.43 14.51
C THR A 34 3.89 10.23 13.08
N ILE A 35 3.00 9.66 12.26
CA ILE A 35 3.16 9.55 10.80
C ILE A 35 2.12 10.44 10.14
N ASP A 36 2.57 11.44 9.39
CA ASP A 36 1.69 12.28 8.58
C ASP A 36 1.75 11.82 7.12
N THR A 37 0.70 11.15 6.69
CA THR A 37 0.60 10.60 5.33
C THR A 37 0.19 11.63 4.28
N ARG A 38 -0.15 12.86 4.67
CA ARG A 38 -0.62 13.90 3.76
C ARG A 38 0.51 14.49 2.94
N CYS A 39 0.20 14.83 1.70
CA CYS A 39 0.98 15.76 0.88
C CYS A 39 0.04 16.74 0.20
N ARG A 40 0.53 17.93 -0.14
CA ARG A 40 -0.25 18.93 -0.87
C ARG A 40 -0.61 18.44 -2.29
N TYR A 41 0.27 17.67 -2.88
CA TYR A 41 0.15 17.12 -4.23
C TYR A 41 0.15 15.59 -4.16
N ASN A 42 -0.75 14.95 -4.92
CA ASN A 42 -0.89 13.48 -4.89
C ASN A 42 0.40 12.75 -5.23
N ASP A 43 1.18 13.28 -6.17
CA ASP A 43 2.42 12.65 -6.62
C ASP A 43 3.57 12.73 -5.62
N GLY A 44 3.46 13.63 -4.63
CA GLY A 44 4.36 13.68 -3.47
C GLY A 44 3.91 12.81 -2.30
N THR A 45 2.80 12.08 -2.44
CA THR A 45 2.30 11.17 -1.40
C THR A 45 2.97 9.82 -1.50
N TYR A 46 3.71 9.43 -0.48
CA TYR A 46 4.41 8.16 -0.41
C TYR A 46 3.42 7.01 -0.18
N ASP A 47 3.39 6.04 -1.07
CA ASP A 47 2.38 4.98 -1.06
C ASP A 47 2.74 3.83 -0.10
N TYR A 48 4.01 3.72 0.34
CA TYR A 48 4.53 2.58 1.10
C TYR A 48 4.63 2.81 2.62
N PHE A 49 3.90 3.78 3.18
CA PHE A 49 3.86 3.95 4.64
C PHE A 49 3.34 2.71 5.38
N SER A 50 2.42 1.95 4.77
CA SER A 50 1.91 0.71 5.35
C SER A 50 3.02 -0.34 5.51
N ASP A 51 3.94 -0.41 4.54
CA ASP A 51 5.10 -1.31 4.59
C ASP A 51 6.10 -0.87 5.65
N VAL A 52 6.35 0.44 5.72
CA VAL A 52 7.20 1.01 6.78
C VAL A 52 6.65 0.64 8.16
N VAL A 53 5.34 0.83 8.39
CA VAL A 53 4.68 0.48 9.65
C VAL A 53 4.81 -1.01 9.94
N SER A 54 4.62 -1.87 8.93
CA SER A 54 4.75 -3.32 9.09
C SER A 54 6.18 -3.74 9.51
N LEU A 55 7.19 -3.05 8.97
CA LEU A 55 8.60 -3.31 9.29
C LEU A 55 8.97 -2.86 10.70
N ILE A 56 8.47 -1.71 11.17
CA ILE A 56 8.84 -1.15 12.48
C ILE A 56 7.96 -1.67 13.63
N ALA A 57 6.73 -2.13 13.36
CA ALA A 57 5.76 -2.50 14.38
C ALA A 57 6.28 -3.52 15.42
N PRO A 58 7.01 -4.60 15.07
CA PRO A 58 7.55 -5.52 16.05
C PRO A 58 8.47 -4.84 17.06
N PHE A 59 9.38 -3.99 16.58
CA PHE A 59 10.36 -3.27 17.39
C PHE A 59 9.73 -2.21 18.29
N LEU A 60 8.73 -1.48 17.74
CA LEU A 60 7.99 -0.47 18.50
C LEU A 60 7.17 -1.11 19.63
N LYS A 61 6.57 -2.27 19.37
CA LYS A 61 5.80 -3.02 20.37
C LYS A 61 6.66 -3.42 21.56
N GLU A 62 7.90 -3.87 21.34
CA GLU A 62 8.85 -4.22 22.41
C GLU A 62 9.21 -3.02 23.29
N LYS A 63 9.18 -1.82 22.74
CA LYS A 63 9.47 -0.55 23.44
C LYS A 63 8.23 0.18 23.92
N ASN A 64 7.03 -0.39 23.78
CA ASN A 64 5.75 0.23 24.10
C ASN A 64 5.58 1.61 23.43
N ILE A 65 6.00 1.74 22.18
CA ILE A 65 5.84 2.95 21.38
C ILE A 65 4.62 2.78 20.50
N GLU A 66 3.67 3.71 20.59
CA GLU A 66 2.45 3.70 19.79
C GLU A 66 2.59 4.60 18.56
N ILE A 67 1.89 4.22 17.49
CA ILE A 67 1.86 4.98 16.24
C ILE A 67 0.58 5.79 16.19
N TYR A 68 0.71 7.09 15.97
CA TYR A 68 -0.37 8.00 15.65
C TYR A 68 -0.29 8.42 14.19
N GLN A 69 -1.41 8.47 13.52
CA GLN A 69 -1.51 8.89 12.13
C GLN A 69 -2.25 10.21 12.00
N ILE A 70 -1.73 11.11 11.16
CA ILE A 70 -2.45 12.27 10.65
C ILE A 70 -2.72 12.03 9.17
N ALA A 71 -3.99 12.09 8.75
CA ALA A 71 -4.42 11.78 7.39
C ALA A 71 -5.41 12.82 6.84
N SER A 72 -5.56 12.87 5.52
CA SER A 72 -6.56 13.71 4.84
C SER A 72 -7.95 13.10 4.89
N ASP A 73 -8.04 11.78 4.77
CA ASP A 73 -9.28 11.01 4.73
C ASP A 73 -9.10 9.61 5.33
N GLU A 74 -10.20 8.84 5.41
CA GLU A 74 -10.21 7.50 6.01
C GLU A 74 -9.65 6.40 5.09
N ASN A 75 -9.41 6.70 3.82
CA ASN A 75 -9.01 5.67 2.85
C ASN A 75 -7.54 5.26 3.02
N VAL A 76 -6.72 6.13 3.61
CA VAL A 76 -5.30 5.88 3.90
C VAL A 76 -5.12 5.56 5.38
N LYS A 77 -5.67 4.43 5.84
CA LYS A 77 -5.56 4.02 7.24
C LYS A 77 -4.38 3.06 7.45
N LEU A 78 -3.41 3.49 8.22
CA LEU A 78 -2.29 2.66 8.70
C LEU A 78 -2.71 1.81 9.90
N ALA A 79 -1.91 0.80 10.24
CA ALA A 79 -2.03 0.06 11.49
C ALA A 79 -1.53 0.92 12.68
N ALA A 80 -2.23 2.04 12.91
CA ALA A 80 -1.93 3.01 13.96
C ALA A 80 -2.94 2.91 15.11
N LYS A 81 -2.51 3.27 16.34
CA LYS A 81 -3.38 3.31 17.52
C LYS A 81 -4.52 4.30 17.34
N ARG A 82 -4.22 5.47 16.80
CA ARG A 82 -5.18 6.52 16.47
C ARG A 82 -4.90 7.14 15.11
N CYS A 83 -5.96 7.47 14.39
CA CYS A 83 -5.91 8.21 13.13
C CYS A 83 -6.70 9.51 13.30
N PHE A 84 -6.05 10.63 13.04
CA PHE A 84 -6.63 11.98 13.16
C PHE A 84 -6.91 12.53 11.77
N ILE A 85 -8.18 12.86 11.53
CA ILE A 85 -8.67 13.40 10.27
C ILE A 85 -9.36 14.73 10.55
N LYS A 86 -9.16 15.72 9.69
CA LYS A 86 -9.79 17.05 9.80
C LYS A 86 -9.54 17.80 11.12
N ILE A 87 -8.40 17.54 11.76
CA ILE A 87 -7.98 18.32 12.93
C ILE A 87 -7.47 19.71 12.50
N ASN A 88 -7.56 20.69 13.39
CA ASN A 88 -7.01 22.01 13.12
C ASN A 88 -5.49 22.07 13.35
N LYS A 89 -4.84 23.10 12.83
CA LYS A 89 -3.38 23.25 12.89
C LYS A 89 -2.80 23.32 14.30
N LYS A 90 -3.53 23.88 15.26
CA LYS A 90 -3.10 23.96 16.67
C LYS A 90 -3.18 22.59 17.36
N GLN A 91 -4.19 21.79 17.04
CA GLN A 91 -4.31 20.40 17.50
C GLN A 91 -3.24 19.51 16.88
N GLU A 92 -2.97 19.69 15.59
CA GLU A 92 -1.89 19.01 14.90
C GLU A 92 -0.52 19.30 15.56
N ALA A 93 -0.26 20.56 15.84
CA ALA A 93 0.94 20.98 16.55
C ALA A 93 1.02 20.36 17.96
N TYR A 94 -0.13 20.21 18.65
CA TYR A 94 -0.17 19.53 19.94
C TYR A 94 0.20 18.06 19.85
N ILE A 95 -0.33 17.30 18.86
CA ILE A 95 0.03 15.89 18.64
C ILE A 95 1.54 15.77 18.39
N ILE A 96 2.06 16.60 17.47
CA ILE A 96 3.49 16.60 17.13
C ILE A 96 4.35 16.92 18.36
N SER A 97 3.94 17.88 19.18
CA SER A 97 4.69 18.26 20.40
C SER A 97 4.81 17.15 21.44
N LYS A 98 3.92 16.15 21.38
CA LYS A 98 3.92 14.95 22.24
C LYS A 98 4.66 13.78 21.63
N SER A 99 5.07 13.87 20.37
CA SER A 99 5.72 12.80 19.64
C SER A 99 7.22 12.76 19.90
N LYS A 100 7.78 11.55 20.02
CA LYS A 100 9.23 11.35 20.03
C LYS A 100 9.86 11.56 18.68
N LEU A 101 9.10 11.30 17.61
CA LEU A 101 9.54 11.39 16.23
C LEU A 101 8.32 11.68 15.35
N LEU A 102 8.48 12.59 14.39
CA LEU A 102 7.55 12.79 13.28
C LEU A 102 8.13 12.17 12.01
N ILE A 103 7.31 11.42 11.28
CA ILE A 103 7.60 10.96 9.92
C ILE A 103 6.56 11.57 9.00
N ALA A 104 6.98 12.24 7.93
CA ALA A 104 6.05 12.91 7.05
C ALA A 104 6.56 13.00 5.60
N ASN A 105 5.61 13.04 4.66
CA ASN A 105 5.89 13.56 3.32
C ASN A 105 6.29 15.03 3.43
N GLN A 106 6.78 15.58 2.34
CA GLN A 106 7.06 17.00 2.15
C GLN A 106 5.79 17.86 2.40
N ASN A 107 5.54 18.21 3.66
CA ASN A 107 4.36 18.96 4.07
C ASN A 107 4.62 19.92 5.25
N TYR A 108 3.57 20.59 5.72
CA TYR A 108 3.60 21.56 6.78
C TYR A 108 4.01 20.99 8.15
N SER A 109 3.72 19.72 8.43
CA SER A 109 4.03 19.07 9.72
C SER A 109 5.53 19.04 10.01
N LEU A 110 6.39 18.95 8.97
CA LEU A 110 7.84 19.04 9.14
C LEU A 110 8.28 20.40 9.70
N TYR A 111 7.63 21.49 9.27
CA TYR A 111 7.90 22.83 9.80
C TYR A 111 7.43 22.96 11.24
N LEU A 112 6.28 22.36 11.60
CA LEU A 112 5.81 22.32 12.98
C LEU A 112 6.79 21.55 13.87
N ALA A 113 7.22 20.37 13.49
CA ALA A 113 8.20 19.57 14.24
C ALA A 113 9.51 20.35 14.43
N SER A 114 10.03 20.94 13.37
CA SER A 114 11.23 21.76 13.42
C SER A 114 11.09 22.95 14.38
N ALA A 115 9.97 23.68 14.31
CA ALA A 115 9.71 24.81 15.20
C ALA A 115 9.54 24.37 16.66
N LEU A 116 8.93 23.21 16.90
CA LEU A 116 8.72 22.66 18.24
C LEU A 116 9.96 21.97 18.82
N GLY A 117 10.98 21.70 17.99
CA GLY A 117 12.17 20.97 18.42
C GLY A 117 11.97 19.45 18.51
N ILE A 118 11.04 18.93 17.72
CA ILE A 118 10.75 17.50 17.66
C ILE A 118 11.56 16.87 16.52
N PRO A 119 12.27 15.76 16.77
CA PRO A 119 12.96 15.00 15.72
C PRO A 119 12.01 14.64 14.58
N SER A 120 12.49 14.74 13.34
CA SER A 120 11.65 14.44 12.17
C SER A 120 12.39 13.75 11.04
N ILE A 121 11.65 12.90 10.31
CA ILE A 121 12.08 12.29 9.04
C ILE A 121 11.15 12.81 7.96
N GLY A 122 11.73 13.56 7.02
CA GLY A 122 11.00 14.10 5.87
C GLY A 122 11.32 13.33 4.60
N LEU A 123 10.27 12.95 3.84
CA LEU A 123 10.38 12.34 2.52
C LEU A 123 10.17 13.41 1.46
N TYR A 124 11.18 13.64 0.63
CA TYR A 124 11.20 14.71 -0.36
C TYR A 124 11.27 14.13 -1.78
N SER A 125 10.43 14.64 -2.66
CA SER A 125 10.39 14.20 -4.07
C SER A 125 10.12 15.34 -5.04
N LEU A 126 9.00 16.07 -4.89
CA LEU A 126 8.63 17.14 -5.80
C LEU A 126 9.62 18.31 -5.80
N PHE A 127 10.23 18.55 -4.65
CA PHE A 127 11.32 19.53 -4.48
C PHE A 127 12.42 18.91 -3.65
N GLU A 128 13.63 19.27 -3.98
CA GLU A 128 14.83 18.86 -3.23
C GLU A 128 14.78 19.38 -1.78
N SER A 129 15.19 18.55 -0.83
CA SER A 129 15.16 18.88 0.59
C SER A 129 15.91 20.18 0.90
N ASP A 130 17.06 20.42 0.29
CA ASP A 130 17.88 21.62 0.51
C ASP A 130 17.16 22.92 0.13
N THR A 131 16.19 22.84 -0.77
CA THR A 131 15.40 23.99 -1.21
C THR A 131 14.30 24.34 -0.22
N ILE A 132 13.68 23.35 0.43
CA ILE A 132 12.42 23.55 1.15
C ILE A 132 12.37 22.94 2.56
N LYS A 133 13.44 22.24 3.01
CA LYS A 133 13.45 21.72 4.40
C LYS A 133 13.28 22.84 5.42
N PRO A 134 12.70 22.56 6.59
CA PRO A 134 12.65 23.53 7.66
C PRO A 134 14.03 24.02 8.07
N ILE A 135 14.12 25.29 8.44
CA ILE A 135 15.42 25.95 8.76
C ILE A 135 15.78 25.94 10.25
N TRP A 136 14.82 25.60 11.11
CA TRP A 136 15.03 25.53 12.57
C TRP A 136 15.40 24.11 13.00
N ASN A 137 16.22 23.98 14.05
CA ASN A 137 16.61 22.70 14.64
C ASN A 137 17.03 21.64 13.59
N GLN A 138 17.82 22.03 12.60
CA GLN A 138 18.23 21.17 11.47
C GLN A 138 18.93 19.89 11.93
N HIS A 139 19.62 19.91 13.06
CA HIS A 139 20.29 18.73 13.65
C HIS A 139 19.32 17.63 14.09
N LEU A 140 18.03 17.93 14.23
CA LEU A 140 16.96 16.97 14.55
C LEU A 140 16.24 16.44 13.30
N GLN A 141 16.65 16.85 12.11
CA GLN A 141 15.97 16.50 10.87
C GLN A 141 16.77 15.48 10.08
N ILE A 142 16.10 14.43 9.67
CA ILE A 142 16.60 13.45 8.70
C ILE A 142 15.82 13.67 7.41
N ASN A 143 16.51 14.06 6.35
CA ASN A 143 15.88 14.29 5.04
C ASN A 143 16.23 13.12 4.12
N ILE A 144 15.22 12.55 3.49
CA ILE A 144 15.36 11.47 2.51
C ILE A 144 14.81 12.00 1.19
N ASP A 145 15.69 12.24 0.23
CA ASP A 145 15.32 12.66 -1.11
C ASP A 145 15.08 11.44 -1.99
N SER A 146 14.09 11.55 -2.91
CA SER A 146 13.85 10.54 -3.92
C SER A 146 14.96 10.50 -4.95
N GLU A 147 15.19 9.33 -5.52
CA GLU A 147 16.13 9.18 -6.64
C GLU A 147 15.58 9.85 -7.91
N ARG A 148 16.49 10.47 -8.69
CA ARG A 148 16.19 11.23 -9.90
C ARG A 148 17.10 10.84 -11.06
N TYR A 149 17.40 9.57 -11.22
CA TYR A 149 18.29 9.07 -12.26
C TYR A 149 17.54 8.67 -13.54
N GLY A 150 18.21 8.82 -14.67
CA GLY A 150 17.71 8.38 -15.98
C GLY A 150 16.51 9.18 -16.46
N ASN A 151 15.43 8.49 -16.83
CA ASN A 151 14.22 9.09 -17.40
C ASN A 151 13.18 9.55 -16.36
N LEU A 152 13.56 9.65 -15.09
CA LEU A 152 12.65 10.12 -14.05
C LEU A 152 12.37 11.61 -14.19
N PRO A 153 11.15 12.08 -13.78
CA PRO A 153 10.79 13.49 -13.81
C PRO A 153 11.77 14.35 -13.02
N SER A 154 12.08 15.55 -13.53
CA SER A 154 12.92 16.52 -12.82
C SER A 154 12.15 17.16 -11.66
N TYR A 155 12.89 17.70 -10.67
CA TYR A 155 12.28 18.46 -9.58
C TYR A 155 11.40 19.60 -10.10
N GLY A 156 10.31 19.88 -9.37
CA GLY A 156 9.35 20.95 -9.68
C GLY A 156 8.22 20.51 -10.59
N GLN A 157 8.20 19.30 -11.10
CA GLN A 157 7.05 18.74 -11.80
C GLN A 157 6.02 18.27 -10.79
N LEU A 158 4.78 18.78 -10.91
CA LEU A 158 3.69 18.45 -9.96
C LEU A 158 2.88 17.24 -10.37
N ASN A 159 3.04 16.78 -11.62
CA ASN A 159 2.42 15.57 -12.16
C ASN A 159 3.53 14.60 -12.57
N GLU A 160 3.77 13.61 -11.73
CA GLU A 160 4.84 12.62 -11.92
C GLU A 160 4.24 11.24 -12.27
N SER A 161 4.79 10.64 -13.32
CA SER A 161 4.49 9.25 -13.68
C SER A 161 5.76 8.55 -14.14
N PRO A 162 6.30 7.62 -13.38
CA PRO A 162 5.87 7.19 -12.04
C PRO A 162 6.13 8.23 -10.94
N LYS A 163 5.46 8.10 -9.78
CA LYS A 163 5.73 8.91 -8.59
C LYS A 163 7.15 8.66 -8.09
N THR A 164 7.99 9.67 -8.12
CA THR A 164 9.38 9.51 -7.72
C THR A 164 9.56 9.33 -6.21
N VAL A 165 8.63 9.81 -5.38
CA VAL A 165 8.64 9.54 -3.93
C VAL A 165 8.67 8.04 -3.63
N ASN A 166 8.12 7.21 -4.50
CA ASN A 166 8.09 5.76 -4.35
C ASN A 166 9.44 5.08 -4.68
N SER A 167 10.44 5.82 -5.18
CA SER A 167 11.82 5.30 -5.26
C SER A 167 12.47 5.17 -3.88
N ILE A 168 11.95 5.87 -2.87
CA ILE A 168 12.43 5.77 -1.50
C ILE A 168 12.05 4.40 -0.93
N SER A 169 13.05 3.59 -0.62
CA SER A 169 12.82 2.24 -0.09
C SER A 169 12.15 2.28 1.30
N PRO A 170 11.07 1.50 1.55
CA PRO A 170 10.46 1.40 2.86
C PRO A 170 11.41 0.84 3.93
N TYR A 171 12.39 -0.01 3.56
CA TYR A 171 13.43 -0.48 4.45
C TYR A 171 14.35 0.66 4.91
N LEU A 172 14.73 1.56 4.00
CA LEU A 172 15.51 2.74 4.34
C LEU A 172 14.77 3.62 5.34
N VAL A 173 13.49 3.90 5.09
CA VAL A 173 12.65 4.72 5.99
C VAL A 173 12.51 4.05 7.35
N ALA A 174 12.19 2.75 7.38
CA ALA A 174 12.05 1.97 8.62
C ALA A 174 13.34 1.96 9.42
N LYS A 175 14.50 1.74 8.78
CA LYS A 175 15.82 1.81 9.43
C LYS A 175 16.06 3.18 10.04
N LYS A 176 15.86 4.26 9.28
CA LYS A 176 16.04 5.63 9.79
C LYS A 176 15.14 5.94 10.98
N ILE A 177 13.91 5.40 11.02
CA ILE A 177 13.00 5.52 12.17
C ILE A 177 13.60 4.82 13.40
N LEU A 178 14.02 3.55 13.24
CA LEU A 178 14.56 2.78 14.35
C LEU A 178 15.89 3.36 14.87
N ASP A 179 16.75 3.83 13.98
CA ASP A 179 18.01 4.50 14.31
C ASP A 179 17.74 5.82 15.08
N ALA A 180 16.78 6.64 14.61
CA ALA A 180 16.40 7.90 15.28
C ALA A 180 15.79 7.66 16.69
N LEU A 181 15.17 6.52 16.90
CA LEU A 181 14.64 6.08 18.20
C LEU A 181 15.67 5.31 19.06
N ASN A 182 16.90 5.13 18.57
CA ASN A 182 17.95 4.32 19.19
C ASN A 182 17.50 2.86 19.47
N ILE A 183 16.75 2.27 18.54
CA ILE A 183 16.27 0.88 18.62
C ILE A 183 17.19 0.01 17.77
N LYS A 184 17.83 -0.99 18.39
CA LYS A 184 18.62 -1.99 17.66
C LYS A 184 17.71 -2.77 16.72
N ASN A 185 18.13 -2.97 15.49
CA ASN A 185 17.37 -3.65 14.46
C ASN A 185 18.30 -4.44 13.53
N ASP A 186 17.71 -5.38 12.80
CA ASP A 186 18.38 -6.23 11.80
C ASP A 186 17.86 -5.95 10.36
N LEU A 187 17.29 -4.80 10.13
CA LEU A 187 16.69 -4.45 8.82
C LEU A 187 17.72 -4.38 7.70
N ASP A 188 18.99 -4.18 7.98
CA ASP A 188 20.08 -4.24 7.00
C ASP A 188 20.24 -5.62 6.35
N ARG A 189 19.71 -6.63 6.99
CA ARG A 189 19.70 -8.01 6.49
C ARG A 189 18.87 -8.18 5.21
N PHE A 190 17.98 -7.25 4.90
CA PHE A 190 17.08 -7.39 3.78
C PHE A 190 17.39 -6.37 2.69
N GLU A 191 17.41 -6.82 1.44
CA GLU A 191 17.46 -5.98 0.25
C GLU A 191 16.13 -6.07 -0.50
N LEU A 192 15.41 -4.94 -0.59
CA LEU A 192 14.19 -4.88 -1.36
C LEU A 192 14.52 -4.89 -2.86
N VAL A 193 14.04 -5.90 -3.57
CA VAL A 193 14.22 -6.07 -5.02
C VAL A 193 13.05 -5.48 -5.78
N HIS A 194 11.82 -5.73 -5.31
CA HIS A 194 10.59 -5.23 -5.95
C HIS A 194 9.49 -5.02 -4.92
N LEU A 195 8.71 -3.96 -5.12
CA LEU A 195 7.48 -3.70 -4.38
C LEU A 195 6.38 -3.38 -5.37
N GLY A 196 5.38 -4.27 -5.45
CA GLY A 196 4.25 -4.14 -6.36
C GLY A 196 3.40 -2.90 -6.05
N LYS A 197 2.81 -2.29 -7.06
CA LYS A 197 2.02 -1.05 -6.95
C LYS A 197 0.81 -1.20 -6.02
N GLU A 198 0.25 -2.40 -5.94
CA GLU A 198 -0.93 -2.73 -5.12
C GLU A 198 -0.56 -3.50 -3.85
N PHE A 199 0.73 -3.63 -3.52
CA PHE A 199 1.17 -4.43 -2.37
C PHE A 199 0.64 -3.89 -1.03
N ASN A 200 0.46 -2.59 -0.89
CA ASN A 200 -0.12 -1.96 0.30
C ASN A 200 -1.64 -2.23 0.45
N ARG A 201 -2.29 -2.74 -0.61
CA ARG A 201 -3.71 -3.06 -0.64
C ARG A 201 -3.94 -4.55 -0.38
N LYS A 202 -4.45 -4.88 0.80
CA LYS A 202 -4.86 -6.26 1.09
C LYS A 202 -6.07 -6.63 0.24
N VAL A 203 -5.91 -7.63 -0.63
CA VAL A 203 -6.98 -8.18 -1.44
C VAL A 203 -7.29 -9.59 -0.96
N VAL A 204 -8.54 -9.84 -0.61
CA VAL A 204 -9.02 -11.16 -0.22
C VAL A 204 -9.94 -11.69 -1.30
N GLU A 205 -9.52 -12.76 -1.94
CA GLU A 205 -10.31 -13.50 -2.91
C GLU A 205 -10.83 -14.79 -2.28
N ILE A 206 -12.00 -15.23 -2.69
CA ILE A 206 -12.64 -16.43 -2.15
C ILE A 206 -13.17 -17.24 -3.31
N VAL A 207 -12.81 -18.52 -3.34
CA VAL A 207 -13.49 -19.49 -4.20
C VAL A 207 -14.72 -19.98 -3.43
N PRO A 208 -15.95 -19.64 -3.87
CA PRO A 208 -17.17 -19.92 -3.11
C PRO A 208 -17.65 -21.37 -3.25
N ASN A 209 -16.79 -22.30 -2.87
CA ASN A 209 -17.06 -23.73 -2.78
C ASN A 209 -17.16 -24.22 -1.33
N TYR A 210 -17.04 -23.32 -0.36
CA TYR A 210 -16.93 -23.63 1.06
C TYR A 210 -17.58 -22.54 1.93
N THR A 211 -18.16 -22.91 3.07
CA THR A 211 -18.97 -22.03 3.94
C THR A 211 -18.39 -21.81 5.33
N THR A 212 -17.09 -21.95 5.51
CA THR A 212 -16.48 -21.73 6.84
C THR A 212 -16.13 -20.27 7.08
N GLU A 213 -16.47 -19.77 8.27
CA GLU A 213 -16.02 -18.47 8.75
C GLU A 213 -14.63 -18.58 9.39
N GLU A 214 -13.66 -17.97 8.75
CA GLU A 214 -12.36 -17.74 9.34
C GLU A 214 -12.33 -16.36 10.01
N LYS A 215 -11.86 -16.29 11.27
CA LYS A 215 -11.84 -15.03 12.05
C LYS A 215 -11.13 -13.90 11.34
N PHE A 216 -10.07 -14.18 10.57
CA PHE A 216 -9.31 -13.16 9.84
C PHE A 216 -10.05 -12.56 8.63
N LEU A 217 -11.18 -13.17 8.21
CA LEU A 217 -12.01 -12.70 7.10
C LEU A 217 -13.20 -11.83 7.56
N GLN A 218 -13.48 -11.74 8.87
CA GLN A 218 -14.74 -11.18 9.38
C GLN A 218 -14.99 -9.74 8.94
N ASP A 219 -13.96 -8.89 8.90
CA ASP A 219 -14.07 -7.46 8.57
C ASP A 219 -13.51 -7.11 7.18
N GLN A 220 -13.25 -8.11 6.34
CA GLN A 220 -12.62 -7.89 5.05
C GLN A 220 -13.66 -7.68 3.94
N PHE A 221 -13.32 -6.79 3.01
CA PHE A 221 -13.96 -6.75 1.71
C PHE A 221 -13.46 -7.95 0.90
N VAL A 222 -14.37 -8.76 0.38
CA VAL A 222 -14.00 -10.02 -0.27
C VAL A 222 -14.42 -10.05 -1.74
N ASN A 223 -13.62 -10.71 -2.56
CA ASN A 223 -13.86 -10.89 -3.99
C ASN A 223 -14.16 -12.36 -4.29
N PRO A 224 -15.44 -12.80 -4.38
CA PRO A 224 -15.78 -14.13 -4.86
C PRO A 224 -15.30 -14.37 -6.29
N ARG A 225 -14.46 -15.41 -6.48
CA ARG A 225 -13.87 -15.81 -7.77
C ARG A 225 -14.66 -16.98 -8.37
N LEU A 226 -15.67 -16.66 -9.18
CA LEU A 226 -16.47 -17.65 -9.89
C LEU A 226 -15.80 -18.16 -11.16
N ASP A 227 -14.81 -17.40 -11.66
CA ASP A 227 -13.98 -17.74 -12.79
C ASP A 227 -12.95 -18.85 -12.50
N TYR A 228 -12.77 -19.24 -11.22
CA TYR A 228 -11.85 -20.32 -10.82
C TYR A 228 -12.54 -21.68 -10.62
N ILE A 229 -13.84 -21.76 -10.78
CA ILE A 229 -14.63 -22.97 -10.58
C ILE A 229 -15.64 -23.16 -11.71
N GLU A 230 -15.84 -24.40 -12.16
CA GLU A 230 -16.84 -24.72 -13.17
C GLU A 230 -18.26 -24.71 -12.60
N SER A 231 -18.46 -25.38 -11.47
CA SER A 231 -19.75 -25.44 -10.78
C SER A 231 -19.71 -24.68 -9.46
N MET A 232 -20.66 -23.77 -9.29
CA MET A 232 -20.77 -22.92 -8.10
C MET A 232 -21.78 -23.50 -7.11
N SER A 233 -21.43 -23.54 -5.82
CA SER A 233 -22.40 -23.74 -4.75
C SER A 233 -23.19 -22.44 -4.51
N THR A 234 -24.49 -22.46 -4.78
CA THR A 234 -25.36 -21.31 -4.56
C THR A 234 -25.41 -20.90 -3.09
N ASP A 235 -25.36 -21.87 -2.17
CA ASP A 235 -25.39 -21.62 -0.73
C ASP A 235 -24.08 -21.02 -0.24
N ALA A 236 -22.94 -21.49 -0.77
CA ALA A 236 -21.66 -20.90 -0.46
C ALA A 236 -21.58 -19.44 -0.94
N LEU A 237 -22.04 -19.14 -2.16
CA LEU A 237 -22.07 -17.77 -2.65
C LEU A 237 -22.98 -16.87 -1.80
N LYS A 238 -24.19 -17.33 -1.47
CA LYS A 238 -25.11 -16.60 -0.59
C LYS A 238 -24.49 -16.34 0.79
N PHE A 239 -23.82 -17.34 1.37
CA PHE A 239 -23.12 -17.21 2.65
C PHE A 239 -22.13 -16.03 2.64
N TRP A 240 -21.32 -15.93 1.59
CA TRP A 240 -20.32 -14.87 1.48
C TRP A 240 -20.91 -13.49 1.23
N ILE A 241 -22.04 -13.39 0.50
CA ILE A 241 -22.67 -12.12 0.14
C ILE A 241 -23.55 -11.57 1.26
N LYS A 242 -24.17 -12.45 2.07
CA LYS A 242 -25.21 -12.07 3.03
C LYS A 242 -24.79 -10.96 4.00
N ASN A 243 -23.58 -11.04 4.53
CA ASN A 243 -23.11 -10.17 5.62
C ASN A 243 -21.88 -9.33 5.25
N ARG A 244 -21.45 -9.32 3.98
CA ARG A 244 -20.20 -8.67 3.55
C ARG A 244 -20.40 -7.86 2.28
N LYS A 245 -19.60 -6.83 2.14
CA LYS A 245 -19.44 -6.14 0.85
C LYS A 245 -18.55 -6.97 -0.04
N VAL A 246 -19.02 -7.24 -1.27
CA VAL A 246 -18.33 -8.12 -2.21
C VAL A 246 -18.16 -7.45 -3.57
N ASN A 247 -17.08 -7.84 -4.26
CA ASN A 247 -16.88 -7.59 -5.67
C ASN A 247 -16.77 -8.96 -6.36
N ILE A 248 -17.81 -9.37 -7.08
CA ILE A 248 -17.91 -10.70 -7.69
C ILE A 248 -17.10 -10.71 -8.99
N ILE A 249 -16.27 -11.72 -9.19
CA ILE A 249 -15.50 -11.90 -10.43
C ILE A 249 -15.96 -13.18 -11.10
N THR A 250 -16.39 -13.06 -12.37
CA THR A 250 -16.96 -14.20 -13.13
C THR A 250 -16.54 -14.16 -14.61
N ASP A 251 -16.44 -15.32 -15.21
CA ASP A 251 -16.24 -15.52 -16.66
C ASP A 251 -17.43 -16.21 -17.34
N LYS A 252 -18.56 -16.33 -16.62
CA LYS A 252 -19.79 -16.95 -17.08
C LYS A 252 -21.02 -16.27 -16.51
N ASP A 253 -22.17 -16.50 -17.13
CA ASP A 253 -23.44 -15.99 -16.65
C ASP A 253 -23.75 -16.51 -15.23
N ILE A 254 -24.25 -15.61 -14.39
CA ILE A 254 -24.69 -15.91 -13.01
C ILE A 254 -26.21 -15.73 -12.95
N ASN A 255 -26.88 -16.59 -12.21
CA ASN A 255 -28.30 -16.40 -11.91
C ASN A 255 -28.45 -15.16 -10.99
N LEU A 256 -28.85 -14.02 -11.59
CA LEU A 256 -28.99 -12.76 -10.89
C LEU A 256 -30.07 -12.76 -9.81
N SER A 257 -31.05 -13.69 -9.85
CA SER A 257 -32.05 -13.84 -8.79
C SER A 257 -31.41 -14.20 -7.44
N LEU A 258 -30.22 -14.82 -7.45
CA LEU A 258 -29.45 -15.11 -6.24
C LEU A 258 -28.83 -13.87 -5.61
N LEU A 259 -28.48 -12.87 -6.44
CA LEU A 259 -27.81 -11.65 -6.03
C LEU A 259 -28.78 -10.53 -5.67
N ALA A 260 -29.96 -10.52 -6.30
CA ALA A 260 -30.93 -9.45 -6.16
C ALA A 260 -31.33 -9.13 -4.70
N PRO A 261 -31.56 -10.11 -3.79
CA PRO A 261 -31.85 -9.85 -2.39
C PRO A 261 -30.71 -9.17 -1.62
N TYR A 262 -29.47 -9.30 -2.10
CA TYR A 262 -28.26 -8.80 -1.47
C TYR A 262 -27.57 -7.69 -2.30
N LYS A 263 -28.31 -7.05 -3.20
CA LYS A 263 -27.77 -6.04 -4.13
C LYS A 263 -26.94 -4.95 -3.43
N GLN A 264 -27.38 -4.49 -2.28
CA GLN A 264 -26.67 -3.47 -1.49
C GLN A 264 -25.27 -3.93 -1.02
N ASN A 265 -25.02 -5.24 -0.98
CA ASN A 265 -23.75 -5.84 -0.60
C ASN A 265 -22.83 -6.08 -1.80
N VAL A 266 -23.38 -6.20 -3.00
CA VAL A 266 -22.62 -6.35 -4.22
C VAL A 266 -22.19 -4.97 -4.72
N LYS A 267 -20.92 -4.63 -4.53
CA LYS A 267 -20.36 -3.34 -4.96
C LYS A 267 -20.15 -3.26 -6.46
N ASN A 268 -19.69 -4.37 -7.04
CA ASN A 268 -19.41 -4.48 -8.46
C ASN A 268 -19.45 -5.95 -8.89
N ILE A 269 -19.77 -6.19 -10.17
CA ILE A 269 -19.57 -7.47 -10.83
C ILE A 269 -18.49 -7.26 -11.89
N THR A 270 -17.32 -7.83 -11.67
CA THR A 270 -16.22 -7.82 -12.63
C THR A 270 -16.36 -9.04 -13.54
N ILE A 271 -16.52 -8.80 -14.82
CA ILE A 271 -16.75 -9.82 -15.82
C ILE A 271 -15.46 -10.01 -16.64
N MET A 272 -14.87 -11.19 -16.54
CA MET A 272 -13.78 -11.63 -17.41
C MET A 272 -14.42 -12.18 -18.68
N ILE A 273 -14.45 -11.34 -19.73
CA ILE A 273 -15.22 -11.66 -20.95
C ILE A 273 -14.73 -12.95 -21.60
N SER A 274 -15.68 -13.81 -21.90
CA SER A 274 -15.45 -15.12 -22.55
C SER A 274 -16.67 -15.49 -23.40
N ASP A 275 -16.58 -16.60 -24.14
CA ASP A 275 -17.71 -17.12 -24.91
C ASP A 275 -18.88 -17.60 -24.02
N ARG A 276 -18.66 -17.75 -22.73
CA ARG A 276 -19.68 -18.15 -21.71
C ARG A 276 -20.51 -16.98 -21.21
N ILE A 277 -20.23 -15.76 -21.63
CA ILE A 277 -20.99 -14.55 -21.27
C ILE A 277 -21.99 -14.23 -22.38
N SER A 278 -23.26 -14.12 -21.97
CA SER A 278 -24.31 -13.70 -22.90
C SER A 278 -24.59 -12.19 -22.80
N GLU A 279 -24.98 -11.60 -23.93
CA GLU A 279 -25.41 -10.19 -23.94
C GLU A 279 -26.62 -9.95 -23.04
N ASN A 280 -27.52 -10.94 -22.96
CA ASN A 280 -28.69 -10.91 -22.09
C ASN A 280 -28.29 -10.80 -20.61
N PHE A 281 -27.25 -11.47 -20.19
CA PHE A 281 -26.73 -11.36 -18.83
C PHE A 281 -26.26 -9.94 -18.54
N LEU A 282 -25.49 -9.33 -19.43
CA LEU A 282 -25.02 -7.94 -19.30
C LEU A 282 -26.18 -6.95 -19.20
N LYS A 283 -27.18 -7.07 -20.08
CA LYS A 283 -28.41 -6.25 -20.08
C LYS A 283 -29.19 -6.42 -18.76
N ASN A 284 -29.33 -7.64 -18.27
CA ASN A 284 -30.02 -7.92 -17.02
C ASN A 284 -29.27 -7.36 -15.80
N CYS A 285 -27.92 -7.43 -15.77
CA CYS A 285 -27.11 -6.78 -14.73
C CYS A 285 -27.39 -5.27 -14.69
N LYS A 286 -27.39 -4.60 -15.84
CA LYS A 286 -27.70 -3.18 -15.97
C LYS A 286 -29.13 -2.86 -15.56
N TYR A 287 -30.09 -3.64 -16.03
CA TYR A 287 -31.52 -3.48 -15.69
C TYR A 287 -31.76 -3.59 -14.19
N LEU A 288 -31.15 -4.55 -13.52
CA LEU A 288 -31.22 -4.70 -12.07
C LEU A 288 -30.37 -3.67 -11.33
N GLY A 289 -29.61 -2.82 -12.05
CA GLY A 289 -28.79 -1.75 -11.50
C GLY A 289 -27.58 -2.24 -10.72
N PHE A 290 -26.96 -3.33 -11.14
CA PHE A 290 -25.63 -3.70 -10.69
C PHE A 290 -24.58 -2.86 -11.43
N SER A 291 -23.52 -2.44 -10.68
CA SER A 291 -22.33 -1.90 -11.30
C SER A 291 -21.54 -3.04 -11.92
N ILE A 292 -21.17 -2.91 -13.20
CA ILE A 292 -20.37 -3.92 -13.90
C ILE A 292 -19.10 -3.31 -14.49
N LYS A 293 -18.04 -4.10 -14.55
CA LYS A 293 -16.78 -3.81 -15.24
C LYS A 293 -16.42 -5.02 -16.07
N ILE A 294 -16.06 -4.82 -17.34
CA ILE A 294 -15.76 -5.91 -18.26
C ILE A 294 -14.29 -5.84 -18.64
N TYR A 295 -13.57 -6.93 -18.41
CA TYR A 295 -12.17 -7.07 -18.75
C TYR A 295 -11.95 -8.25 -19.69
N CYS A 296 -10.94 -8.13 -20.56
CA CYS A 296 -10.51 -9.19 -21.47
C CYS A 296 -9.04 -9.52 -21.19
N ASN A 297 -8.77 -10.77 -20.81
CA ASN A 297 -7.42 -11.32 -20.64
C ASN A 297 -6.88 -11.99 -21.93
N GLN A 298 -7.75 -12.20 -22.95
CA GLN A 298 -7.37 -12.77 -24.26
C GLN A 298 -7.18 -11.60 -25.24
N ILE A 299 -5.98 -11.02 -25.24
CA ILE A 299 -5.66 -9.82 -26.02
C ILE A 299 -5.88 -10.02 -27.53
N ASP A 300 -5.59 -11.21 -28.04
CA ASP A 300 -5.81 -11.62 -29.43
C ASP A 300 -7.29 -11.61 -29.82
N LYS A 301 -8.21 -11.87 -28.90
CA LYS A 301 -9.66 -11.90 -29.13
C LYS A 301 -10.40 -10.62 -28.72
N ILE A 302 -9.71 -9.63 -28.18
CA ILE A 302 -10.38 -8.44 -27.62
C ILE A 302 -11.22 -7.70 -28.67
N ASN A 303 -10.75 -7.63 -29.92
CA ASN A 303 -11.48 -6.95 -31.00
C ASN A 303 -12.74 -7.75 -31.38
N GLU A 304 -12.69 -9.08 -31.36
CA GLU A 304 -13.85 -9.94 -31.58
C GLU A 304 -14.91 -9.71 -30.49
N PHE A 305 -14.53 -9.68 -29.23
CA PHE A 305 -15.44 -9.37 -28.13
C PHE A 305 -15.99 -7.94 -28.20
N ARG A 306 -15.19 -6.95 -28.58
CA ARG A 306 -15.66 -5.57 -28.79
C ARG A 306 -16.69 -5.50 -29.90
N PHE A 307 -16.54 -6.24 -30.99
CA PHE A 307 -17.54 -6.36 -32.05
C PHE A 307 -18.82 -7.07 -31.59
N LYS A 308 -18.68 -8.12 -30.79
CA LYS A 308 -19.84 -8.89 -30.27
C LYS A 308 -20.65 -8.10 -29.25
N PHE A 309 -20.01 -7.22 -28.49
CA PHE A 309 -20.60 -6.46 -27.37
C PHE A 309 -20.44 -4.95 -27.56
N LEU A 310 -20.92 -4.42 -28.69
CA LEU A 310 -20.74 -3.02 -29.10
C LEU A 310 -21.24 -1.98 -28.09
N ASP A 311 -22.24 -2.30 -27.28
CA ASP A 311 -22.85 -1.40 -26.31
C ASP A 311 -22.05 -1.35 -24.96
N TRP A 312 -20.88 -1.99 -24.91
CA TRP A 312 -20.13 -2.19 -23.68
C TRP A 312 -18.67 -1.82 -23.81
N ASP A 313 -18.14 -1.11 -22.83
CA ASP A 313 -16.72 -0.85 -22.73
C ASP A 313 -15.98 -2.09 -22.21
N ILE A 314 -15.07 -2.63 -23.01
CA ILE A 314 -14.23 -3.77 -22.67
C ILE A 314 -12.80 -3.30 -22.50
N PHE A 315 -12.28 -3.42 -21.28
CA PHE A 315 -10.93 -3.05 -20.91
C PHE A 315 -9.96 -4.22 -21.08
N GLU A 316 -8.72 -3.92 -21.45
CA GLU A 316 -7.66 -4.93 -21.47
C GLU A 316 -7.21 -5.22 -20.04
N ASP A 317 -7.17 -6.51 -19.69
CA ASP A 317 -6.54 -6.98 -18.45
C ASP A 317 -5.10 -7.37 -18.78
N LYS A 318 -4.20 -6.39 -18.75
CA LYS A 318 -2.77 -6.63 -18.98
C LYS A 318 -2.08 -6.94 -17.67
N ALA A 319 -1.54 -8.17 -17.58
CA ALA A 319 -0.55 -8.45 -16.55
C ALA A 319 0.63 -7.50 -16.73
N SER A 320 1.03 -6.81 -15.66
CA SER A 320 2.25 -6.03 -15.67
C SER A 320 3.44 -7.00 -15.79
N THR A 321 4.48 -6.63 -16.52
CA THR A 321 5.70 -7.44 -16.64
C THR A 321 6.78 -6.89 -15.73
N LEU A 322 7.47 -7.76 -15.00
CA LEU A 322 8.62 -7.32 -14.20
C LEU A 322 9.68 -6.71 -15.11
N PRO A 323 10.22 -5.55 -14.71
CA PRO A 323 11.39 -4.97 -15.37
C PRO A 323 12.57 -5.94 -15.38
N ASP A 324 13.37 -5.91 -16.43
CA ASP A 324 14.48 -6.87 -16.58
C ASP A 324 15.59 -6.66 -15.53
N ASP A 325 15.77 -5.44 -15.04
CA ASP A 325 16.66 -5.13 -13.92
C ASP A 325 16.19 -5.77 -12.59
N VAL A 326 14.90 -5.92 -12.39
CA VAL A 326 14.34 -6.65 -11.25
C VAL A 326 14.55 -8.14 -11.40
N LYS A 327 14.30 -8.69 -12.61
CA LYS A 327 14.52 -10.12 -12.89
C LYS A 327 15.96 -10.54 -12.66
N SER A 328 16.92 -9.70 -13.04
CA SER A 328 18.35 -9.98 -12.86
C SER A 328 18.80 -10.06 -11.40
N LYS A 329 18.06 -9.43 -10.48
CA LYS A 329 18.35 -9.44 -9.04
C LYS A 329 17.74 -10.64 -8.29
N ILE A 330 16.87 -11.41 -8.94
CA ILE A 330 16.24 -12.59 -8.34
C ILE A 330 17.25 -13.73 -8.30
N ASN A 331 17.47 -14.30 -7.12
CA ASN A 331 18.41 -15.38 -6.86
C ASN A 331 17.80 -16.42 -5.88
N GLU A 332 18.57 -17.40 -5.46
CA GLU A 332 18.12 -18.48 -4.59
C GLU A 332 17.69 -18.02 -3.19
N THR A 333 18.19 -16.85 -2.72
CA THR A 333 17.83 -16.28 -1.42
C THR A 333 16.58 -15.42 -1.49
N THR A 334 16.03 -15.21 -2.68
CA THR A 334 14.89 -14.33 -2.94
C THR A 334 13.62 -14.87 -2.31
N LYS A 335 12.95 -14.02 -1.54
CA LYS A 335 11.67 -14.31 -0.88
C LYS A 335 10.55 -13.49 -1.51
N PHE A 336 9.42 -14.13 -1.71
CA PHE A 336 8.23 -13.54 -2.32
C PHE A 336 7.09 -13.51 -1.29
N THR A 337 6.50 -12.35 -1.06
CA THR A 337 5.37 -12.19 -0.17
C THR A 337 4.23 -11.51 -0.92
N SER A 338 3.02 -12.07 -0.88
CA SER A 338 1.84 -11.50 -1.52
C SER A 338 0.96 -10.74 -0.53
N SER A 339 0.44 -9.58 -0.92
CA SER A 339 -0.64 -8.88 -0.21
C SER A 339 -2.03 -9.43 -0.58
N LYS A 340 -2.10 -10.26 -1.62
CA LYS A 340 -3.29 -10.94 -2.08
C LYS A 340 -3.39 -12.32 -1.40
N ILE A 341 -4.59 -12.64 -0.95
CA ILE A 341 -4.88 -13.90 -0.30
C ILE A 341 -6.06 -14.51 -1.04
N LEU A 342 -5.89 -15.75 -1.51
CA LEU A 342 -6.96 -16.55 -2.06
C LEU A 342 -7.33 -17.63 -1.05
N PHE A 343 -8.59 -17.70 -0.68
CA PHE A 343 -9.13 -18.68 0.27
C PHE A 343 -10.04 -19.68 -0.46
N SER A 344 -9.77 -20.97 -0.31
CA SER A 344 -10.56 -22.05 -0.91
C SER A 344 -10.51 -23.30 -0.05
N SER A 345 -11.67 -23.90 0.24
CA SER A 345 -11.79 -25.17 0.96
C SER A 345 -10.99 -25.22 2.27
N GLY A 346 -10.99 -24.11 3.04
CA GLY A 346 -10.26 -24.03 4.30
C GLY A 346 -8.75 -23.84 4.15
N LYS A 347 -8.23 -23.62 2.94
CA LYS A 347 -6.81 -23.41 2.67
C LYS A 347 -6.53 -22.01 2.15
N LEU A 348 -5.33 -21.51 2.43
CA LEU A 348 -4.82 -20.23 1.96
C LEU A 348 -3.88 -20.41 0.77
N PHE A 349 -3.94 -19.50 -0.19
CA PHE A 349 -3.05 -19.46 -1.33
C PHE A 349 -2.57 -18.03 -1.58
N SER A 350 -1.35 -17.87 -2.05
CA SER A 350 -0.74 -16.56 -2.32
C SER A 350 -1.14 -15.96 -3.67
N SER A 351 -1.62 -16.78 -4.60
CA SER A 351 -1.90 -16.42 -5.99
C SER A 351 -2.84 -17.41 -6.68
N LYS A 352 -3.34 -17.04 -7.86
CA LYS A 352 -4.06 -17.97 -8.74
C LYS A 352 -3.21 -19.18 -9.11
N ALA A 353 -1.94 -18.96 -9.44
CA ALA A 353 -1.03 -20.04 -9.82
C ALA A 353 -0.80 -21.02 -8.67
N SER A 354 -0.66 -20.54 -7.45
CA SER A 354 -0.56 -21.34 -6.23
C SER A 354 -1.83 -22.19 -6.01
N PHE A 355 -3.00 -21.61 -6.23
CA PHE A 355 -4.28 -22.30 -6.16
C PHE A 355 -4.39 -23.42 -7.21
N LEU A 356 -4.10 -23.12 -8.47
CA LEU A 356 -4.17 -24.10 -9.56
C LEU A 356 -3.21 -25.28 -9.38
N ARG A 357 -2.06 -25.05 -8.74
CA ARG A 357 -1.08 -26.13 -8.40
C ARG A 357 -1.40 -26.83 -7.08
N ASN A 358 -2.46 -26.42 -6.38
CA ASN A 358 -2.81 -26.90 -5.05
C ASN A 358 -1.63 -26.81 -4.05
N SER A 359 -0.93 -25.69 -4.07
CA SER A 359 0.19 -25.35 -3.17
C SER A 359 -0.25 -24.34 -2.12
N PRO A 360 -0.90 -24.77 -1.03
CA PRO A 360 -1.42 -23.86 -0.01
C PRO A 360 -0.28 -23.28 0.83
N LEU A 361 -0.56 -22.13 1.45
CA LEU A 361 0.24 -21.54 2.51
C LEU A 361 -0.16 -22.12 3.87
N ASP A 362 0.82 -22.38 4.75
CA ASP A 362 0.55 -22.82 6.11
C ASP A 362 -0.01 -21.68 6.97
N LYS A 363 0.43 -20.44 6.72
CA LYS A 363 0.00 -19.24 7.45
C LYS A 363 0.02 -17.99 6.58
N LEU A 364 -0.74 -16.98 7.01
CA LEU A 364 -0.72 -15.65 6.42
C LEU A 364 0.69 -15.03 6.47
N GLY A 365 1.10 -14.44 5.34
CA GLY A 365 2.41 -13.77 5.24
C GLY A 365 3.59 -14.72 5.04
N GLU A 366 3.35 -16.01 4.81
CA GLU A 366 4.38 -16.96 4.45
C GLU A 366 5.00 -16.64 3.09
N HIS A 367 6.28 -16.99 2.96
CA HIS A 367 7.05 -16.72 1.75
C HIS A 367 6.85 -17.83 0.73
N VAL A 368 6.71 -17.43 -0.53
CA VAL A 368 6.64 -18.35 -1.67
C VAL A 368 8.01 -18.36 -2.35
N ILE A 369 8.54 -19.53 -2.59
CA ILE A 369 9.91 -19.71 -3.14
C ILE A 369 9.93 -19.76 -4.68
N LEU A 370 8.77 -19.85 -5.33
CA LEU A 370 8.69 -20.11 -6.77
C LEU A 370 8.43 -18.85 -7.60
N SER A 371 9.37 -18.52 -8.47
CA SER A 371 9.37 -17.35 -9.34
C SER A 371 8.17 -17.22 -10.28
N LYS A 372 7.54 -18.31 -10.70
CA LYS A 372 6.40 -18.28 -11.63
C LYS A 372 5.08 -17.84 -11.02
N GLU A 373 4.95 -17.80 -9.70
CA GLU A 373 3.69 -17.43 -9.04
C GLU A 373 3.42 -15.95 -9.06
N PHE A 374 4.44 -15.13 -9.17
CA PHE A 374 4.29 -13.70 -9.18
C PHE A 374 4.23 -13.07 -10.58
N GLU A 375 4.61 -13.79 -11.65
CA GLU A 375 4.66 -13.24 -13.00
C GLU A 375 3.32 -12.67 -13.49
N GLU A 376 2.19 -13.29 -13.10
CA GLU A 376 0.86 -12.82 -13.46
C GLU A 376 0.28 -11.79 -12.48
N GLU A 377 0.78 -11.74 -11.24
CA GLU A 377 0.19 -10.95 -10.14
C GLU A 377 1.22 -10.08 -9.41
N GLN A 378 2.32 -9.73 -10.08
CA GLN A 378 3.46 -9.01 -9.50
C GLN A 378 3.11 -7.71 -8.79
N ASP A 379 2.01 -7.03 -9.19
CA ASP A 379 1.55 -5.80 -8.54
C ASP A 379 1.14 -6.02 -7.08
N TYR A 380 0.88 -7.26 -6.67
CA TYR A 380 0.55 -7.64 -5.31
C TYR A 380 1.72 -8.24 -4.53
N PHE A 381 2.89 -8.37 -5.14
CA PHE A 381 4.04 -9.01 -4.51
C PHE A 381 5.08 -8.00 -4.01
N LYS A 382 5.69 -8.36 -2.89
CA LYS A 382 6.95 -7.80 -2.41
C LYS A 382 8.03 -8.88 -2.56
N ILE A 383 9.15 -8.50 -3.18
CA ILE A 383 10.29 -9.38 -3.44
C ILE A 383 11.50 -8.78 -2.70
N TYR A 384 12.17 -9.60 -1.92
CA TYR A 384 13.37 -9.18 -1.23
C TYR A 384 14.39 -10.32 -1.14
N ASN A 385 15.67 -9.95 -1.15
CA ASN A 385 16.78 -10.84 -0.90
C ASN A 385 17.18 -10.75 0.56
N GLU A 386 17.56 -11.87 1.16
CA GLU A 386 18.22 -11.91 2.44
C GLU A 386 19.72 -11.81 2.21
N ARG A 387 20.37 -10.77 2.74
CA ARG A 387 21.82 -10.62 2.64
C ARG A 387 22.50 -11.63 3.54
N GLU A 388 23.49 -12.33 3.03
CA GLU A 388 24.36 -13.15 3.86
C GLU A 388 25.02 -12.23 4.89
N GLN A 389 24.95 -12.60 6.17
CA GLN A 389 25.73 -11.92 7.20
C GLN A 389 27.19 -12.22 6.89
N GLU A 390 27.96 -11.21 6.47
CA GLU A 390 29.40 -11.32 6.50
C GLU A 390 29.79 -11.71 7.92
N SER A 391 30.24 -12.95 8.08
CA SER A 391 30.81 -13.39 9.33
C SER A 391 32.03 -12.49 9.60
N THR A 392 31.84 -11.48 10.45
CA THR A 392 32.94 -10.76 11.05
C THR A 392 33.73 -11.77 11.87
N SER A 393 34.60 -12.51 11.21
CA SER A 393 35.70 -13.22 11.86
C SER A 393 36.60 -12.14 12.45
N SER A 394 36.34 -11.78 13.70
CA SER A 394 37.29 -11.07 14.52
C SER A 394 38.51 -11.96 14.65
N THR A 395 39.45 -11.81 13.74
CA THR A 395 40.81 -12.25 13.94
C THR A 395 41.35 -11.37 15.07
N SER A 396 41.22 -11.87 16.30
CA SER A 396 42.03 -11.41 17.41
C SER A 396 43.47 -11.75 17.06
N VAL A 397 44.19 -10.76 16.55
CA VAL A 397 45.65 -10.81 16.49
C VAL A 397 46.13 -10.64 17.92
N ALA A 398 46.71 -11.71 18.44
CA ALA A 398 47.41 -11.75 19.71
C ALA A 398 48.68 -10.91 19.68
#